data_b2d05a0cf4d0685fed9d1f0da087e1c4
#
_entry.id   b2d05a0cf4d0685fed9d1f0da087e1c4
#
_cell.length_a   1.000
_cell.length_b   1.000
_cell.length_c   1.000
_cell.angle_alpha   90.00
_cell.angle_beta   90.00
_cell.angle_gamma   90.00
#
_symmetry.space_group_name_H-M   'P 1'
#
loop_
_entity.id
_entity.type
_entity.pdbx_description
1 polymer ?
#
loop_
_entity_poly.entity_id
_entity_poly.type
_entity_poly.pdbx_seq_one_letter_code
_entity_poly.pdbx_strand_id
1 'polypeptide(L)'
;MARQIRLDQIDDVMKEVVVDLVQATTLEWTARVKKATPVDTGRLRNSWQTDIKPTTGSITNNLPYAEPVCFGVNLPPSWGGIYRTRQGTVAGFPELIAKELTTNYIPRQLSRIVTGKQG
;
A
#
# COMPACT_ATOMS: atom_id res chain seq x y z
N MET A 1 11.65 -11.67 -42.71
CA MET A 1 11.31 -12.16 -42.02
C MET A 1 10.88 -11.63 -41.01
N ALA A 2 10.22 -11.91 -40.74
CA ALA A 2 9.51 -11.31 -40.08
C ALA A 2 9.42 -11.65 -38.74
N ARG A 3 10.21 -11.14 -38.08
CA ARG A 3 10.06 -11.26 -36.80
C ARG A 3 9.59 -10.10 -36.29
N GLN A 4 8.54 -9.66 -36.65
CA GLN A 4 8.02 -8.49 -36.18
C GLN A 4 7.49 -8.77 -34.85
N ILE A 5 8.13 -8.30 -33.90
CA ILE A 5 7.65 -8.37 -32.57
C ILE A 5 6.60 -7.31 -32.44
N ARG A 6 5.45 -7.70 -32.03
CA ARG A 6 4.37 -6.77 -31.84
C ARG A 6 4.51 -6.10 -30.50
N LEU A 7 5.35 -5.10 -30.46
CA LEU A 7 5.63 -4.37 -29.24
C LEU A 7 4.38 -3.71 -28.66
N ASP A 8 3.46 -3.31 -29.56
CA ASP A 8 2.19 -2.74 -29.10
C ASP A 8 1.36 -3.75 -28.30
N GLN A 9 1.28 -5.01 -28.76
CA GLN A 9 0.57 -6.04 -28.02
C GLN A 9 1.28 -6.40 -26.72
N ILE A 10 2.61 -6.45 -26.76
CA ILE A 10 3.39 -6.69 -25.55
C ILE A 10 3.15 -5.57 -24.55
N ASP A 11 3.16 -4.32 -25.04
CA ASP A 11 2.90 -3.18 -24.20
C ASP A 11 1.52 -3.25 -23.53
N ASP A 12 0.50 -3.64 -24.28
CA ASP A 12 -0.85 -3.74 -23.74
C ASP A 12 -0.95 -4.81 -22.66
N VAL A 13 -0.34 -5.97 -22.89
CA VAL A 13 -0.30 -7.03 -21.89
C VAL A 13 0.45 -6.57 -20.65
N MET A 14 1.59 -5.91 -20.84
CA MET A 14 2.37 -5.40 -19.71
C MET A 14 1.60 -4.33 -18.94
N LYS A 15 0.86 -3.46 -19.64
CA LYS A 15 0.02 -2.47 -18.99
C LYS A 15 -1.06 -3.12 -18.16
N GLU A 16 -1.70 -4.17 -18.67
CA GLU A 16 -2.70 -4.90 -17.90
C GLU A 16 -2.09 -5.54 -16.64
N VAL A 17 -0.92 -6.12 -16.77
CA VAL A 17 -0.22 -6.72 -15.64
C VAL A 17 0.07 -5.66 -14.57
N VAL A 18 0.57 -4.50 -14.99
CA VAL A 18 0.88 -3.41 -14.08
C VAL A 18 -0.39 -2.90 -13.39
N VAL A 19 -1.47 -2.69 -14.15
CA VAL A 19 -2.74 -2.21 -13.59
C VAL A 19 -3.28 -3.20 -12.56
N ASP A 20 -3.30 -4.49 -12.89
CA ASP A 20 -3.79 -5.51 -11.98
C ASP A 20 -2.93 -5.59 -10.72
N LEU A 21 -1.61 -5.50 -10.89
CA LEU A 21 -0.67 -5.56 -9.77
C LEU A 21 -0.81 -4.34 -8.86
N VAL A 22 -0.94 -3.14 -9.42
CA VAL A 22 -1.13 -1.91 -8.66
C VAL A 22 -2.43 -1.98 -7.85
N GLN A 23 -3.51 -2.43 -8.48
CA GLN A 23 -4.79 -2.55 -7.81
C GLN A 23 -4.73 -3.55 -6.67
N ALA A 24 -4.23 -4.76 -6.92
CA ALA A 24 -4.15 -5.79 -5.90
C ALA A 24 -3.26 -5.37 -4.73
N THR A 25 -2.09 -4.80 -5.03
CA THR A 25 -1.12 -4.40 -4.01
C THR A 25 -1.65 -3.25 -3.17
N THR A 26 -2.28 -2.24 -3.79
CA THR A 26 -2.80 -1.08 -3.07
C THR A 26 -3.95 -1.48 -2.14
N LEU A 27 -4.83 -2.37 -2.58
CA LEU A 27 -5.91 -2.87 -1.75
C LEU A 27 -5.37 -3.69 -0.57
N GLU A 28 -4.35 -4.53 -0.81
CA GLU A 28 -3.73 -5.30 0.26
C GLU A 28 -3.01 -4.37 1.25
N TRP A 29 -2.34 -3.35 0.75
CA TRP A 29 -1.68 -2.36 1.58
C TRP A 29 -2.69 -1.66 2.49
N THR A 30 -3.80 -1.20 1.91
CA THR A 30 -4.87 -0.55 2.67
C THR A 30 -5.39 -1.46 3.77
N ALA A 31 -5.66 -2.72 3.44
CA ALA A 31 -6.18 -3.69 4.41
C ALA A 31 -5.20 -3.90 5.57
N ARG A 32 -3.92 -4.08 5.26
CA ARG A 32 -2.89 -4.30 6.29
C ARG A 32 -2.66 -3.07 7.15
N VAL A 33 -2.68 -1.88 6.54
CA VAL A 33 -2.50 -0.62 7.28
C VAL A 33 -3.69 -0.40 8.21
N LYS A 34 -4.91 -0.64 7.74
CA LYS A 34 -6.10 -0.53 8.58
C LYS A 34 -6.00 -1.48 9.77
N LYS A 35 -5.59 -2.71 9.53
CA LYS A 35 -5.45 -3.72 10.59
C LYS A 35 -4.40 -3.31 11.61
N ALA A 36 -3.31 -2.70 11.17
CA ALA A 36 -2.22 -2.27 12.04
C ALA A 36 -2.52 -0.96 12.77
N THR A 37 -3.50 -0.18 12.31
CA THR A 37 -3.83 1.11 12.92
C THR A 37 -4.49 0.91 14.28
N PRO A 38 -4.04 1.62 15.33
CA PRO A 38 -4.68 1.52 16.65
C PRO A 38 -6.15 1.89 16.60
N VAL A 39 -6.98 1.17 17.39
CA VAL A 39 -8.43 1.30 17.33
C VAL A 39 -9.00 1.83 18.62
N ASP A 40 -8.60 3.01 19.05
CA ASP A 40 -9.20 3.57 20.25
C ASP A 40 -10.66 3.97 20.00
N THR A 41 -10.93 4.61 18.86
CA THR A 41 -12.29 4.99 18.50
C THR A 41 -12.72 4.39 17.15
N GLY A 42 -11.86 3.70 16.48
CA GLY A 42 -12.10 3.21 15.12
C GLY A 42 -12.04 4.28 14.05
N ARG A 43 -12.06 5.56 14.45
CA ARG A 43 -12.11 6.66 13.48
C ARG A 43 -10.85 6.74 12.63
N LEU A 44 -9.68 6.61 13.25
CA LEU A 44 -8.41 6.66 12.53
C LEU A 44 -8.31 5.50 11.54
N ARG A 45 -8.65 4.31 11.99
CA ARG A 45 -8.63 3.12 11.13
C ARG A 45 -9.57 3.28 9.94
N ASN A 46 -10.76 3.80 10.17
CA ASN A 46 -11.77 3.93 9.13
C ASN A 46 -11.58 5.13 8.21
N SER A 47 -10.63 6.00 8.53
CA SER A 47 -10.36 7.19 7.73
C SER A 47 -9.28 7.00 6.66
N TRP A 48 -8.71 5.82 6.55
CA TRP A 48 -7.77 5.52 5.48
C TRP A 48 -8.49 5.52 4.14
N GLN A 49 -7.96 6.28 3.20
CA GLN A 49 -8.51 6.39 1.86
C GLN A 49 -7.53 5.80 0.86
N THR A 50 -8.07 5.11 -0.12
CA THR A 50 -7.27 4.46 -1.15
C THR A 50 -7.48 5.18 -2.48
N ASP A 51 -6.40 5.51 -3.17
CA ASP A 51 -6.46 6.09 -4.50
C ASP A 51 -5.66 5.19 -5.44
N ILE A 52 -6.34 4.63 -6.44
CA ILE A 52 -5.73 3.70 -7.37
C ILE A 52 -5.81 4.27 -8.78
N LYS A 53 -4.63 4.47 -9.37
CA LYS A 53 -4.49 4.87 -10.76
C LYS A 53 -3.85 3.72 -11.53
N PRO A 54 -3.84 3.76 -12.86
CA PRO A 54 -3.33 2.62 -13.64
C PRO A 54 -1.91 2.18 -13.27
N THR A 55 -1.02 3.11 -12.93
CA THR A 55 0.37 2.75 -12.62
C THR A 55 0.79 3.13 -11.20
N THR A 56 -0.10 3.72 -10.40
CA THR A 56 0.25 4.14 -9.06
C THR A 56 -0.89 3.87 -8.08
N GLY A 57 -0.54 3.57 -6.86
CA GLY A 57 -1.51 3.43 -5.79
C GLY A 57 -1.02 4.19 -4.57
N SER A 58 -1.93 4.85 -3.88
CA SER A 58 -1.59 5.57 -2.67
C SER A 58 -2.66 5.40 -1.62
N ILE A 59 -2.27 5.57 -0.37
CA ILE A 59 -3.20 5.60 0.75
C ILE A 59 -2.98 6.90 1.52
N THR A 60 -4.05 7.45 2.04
CA THR A 60 -4.01 8.74 2.74
C THR A 60 -4.92 8.68 3.95
N ASN A 61 -4.51 9.34 5.01
CA ASN A 61 -5.35 9.54 6.18
C ASN A 61 -5.23 11.01 6.59
N ASN A 62 -6.34 11.74 6.48
CA ASN A 62 -6.35 13.18 6.68
C ASN A 62 -6.71 13.61 8.11
N LEU A 63 -6.84 12.67 9.03
CA LEU A 63 -7.10 13.03 10.41
C LEU A 63 -5.87 13.71 11.02
N PRO A 64 -6.06 14.75 11.85
CA PRO A 64 -4.92 15.50 12.40
C PRO A 64 -3.93 14.65 13.20
N TYR A 65 -4.40 13.61 13.86
CA TYR A 65 -3.54 12.77 14.68
C TYR A 65 -2.96 11.56 13.92
N ALA A 66 -3.21 11.47 12.60
CA ALA A 66 -2.63 10.40 11.79
C ALA A 66 -1.10 10.49 11.75
N GLU A 67 -0.57 11.70 11.63
CA GLU A 67 0.89 11.88 11.58
C GLU A 67 1.59 11.37 12.84
N PRO A 68 1.20 11.80 14.05
CA PRO A 68 1.89 11.30 15.23
C PRO A 68 1.62 9.82 15.51
N VAL A 69 0.40 9.34 15.28
CA VAL A 69 0.07 7.95 15.60
C VAL A 69 0.65 6.97 14.59
N CYS A 70 0.53 7.28 13.29
CA CYS A 70 0.94 6.35 12.25
C CYS A 70 2.40 6.50 11.84
N PHE A 71 2.91 7.73 11.86
CA PHE A 71 4.25 8.02 11.34
C PHE A 71 5.25 8.47 12.41
N GLY A 72 4.78 8.75 13.62
CA GLY A 72 5.68 9.18 14.70
C GLY A 72 6.28 10.57 14.50
N VAL A 73 5.62 11.42 13.71
CA VAL A 73 6.07 12.79 13.45
C VAL A 73 5.05 13.78 13.99
N ASN A 74 5.47 15.02 14.23
CA ASN A 74 4.60 16.08 14.75
C ASN A 74 3.86 15.63 16.03
N LEU A 75 4.61 15.05 16.96
CA LEU A 75 4.03 14.51 18.18
C LEU A 75 3.31 15.58 18.98
N PRO A 76 2.13 15.28 19.56
CA PRO A 76 1.44 16.26 20.38
C PRO A 76 2.32 16.70 21.55
N PRO A 77 2.26 17.98 21.96
CA PRO A 77 3.04 18.44 23.10
C PRO A 77 2.77 17.64 24.37
N SER A 78 1.54 17.15 24.53
CA SER A 78 1.17 16.34 25.70
C SER A 78 1.94 15.02 25.80
N TRP A 79 2.58 14.58 24.71
CA TRP A 79 3.37 13.35 24.70
C TRP A 79 4.81 13.58 25.16
N GLY A 80 5.22 14.82 25.36
CA GLY A 80 6.56 15.11 25.88
C GLY A 80 7.69 14.67 24.96
N GLY A 81 7.45 14.65 23.63
CA GLY A 81 8.45 14.23 22.65
C GLY A 81 8.62 12.73 22.52
N ILE A 82 7.78 11.95 23.19
CA ILE A 82 7.86 10.50 23.15
C ILE A 82 6.68 9.95 22.37
N TYR A 83 6.96 9.02 21.46
CA TYR A 83 5.91 8.34 20.71
C TYR A 83 5.07 7.50 21.66
N ARG A 84 3.78 7.79 21.74
CA ARG A 84 2.85 7.10 22.62
C ARG A 84 1.69 6.58 21.80
N THR A 85 1.53 5.26 21.79
CA THR A 85 0.40 4.65 21.15
C THR A 85 0.24 3.25 21.74
N ARG A 86 -0.67 2.47 21.18
CA ARG A 86 -0.90 1.11 21.66
C ARG A 86 0.37 0.30 21.57
N GLN A 87 0.59 -0.55 22.58
CA GLN A 87 1.74 -1.45 22.58
C GLN A 87 1.73 -2.30 21.31
N GLY A 88 2.87 -2.40 20.67
CA GLY A 88 3.01 -3.14 19.42
C GLY A 88 2.86 -2.31 18.16
N THR A 89 2.38 -1.06 18.28
CA THR A 89 2.33 -0.17 17.13
C THR A 89 3.70 0.45 16.91
N VAL A 90 4.20 0.38 15.68
CA VAL A 90 5.52 0.89 15.33
C VAL A 90 5.34 2.15 14.49
N ALA A 91 6.05 3.22 14.85
CA ALA A 91 6.01 4.47 14.08
C ALA A 91 6.46 4.21 12.64
N GLY A 92 5.72 4.76 11.68
CA GLY A 92 6.01 4.55 10.28
C GLY A 92 5.51 3.22 9.73
N PHE A 93 4.60 2.55 10.43
CA PHE A 93 4.12 1.24 10.02
C PHE A 93 3.53 1.22 8.59
N PRO A 94 2.86 2.29 8.08
CA PRO A 94 2.36 2.23 6.71
C PRO A 94 3.46 2.02 5.68
N GLU A 95 4.62 2.66 5.87
CA GLU A 95 5.75 2.51 4.96
C GLU A 95 6.47 1.17 5.17
N LEU A 96 6.54 0.70 6.39
CA LEU A 96 7.12 -0.61 6.69
C LEU A 96 6.30 -1.73 6.05
N ILE A 97 4.99 -1.62 6.09
CA ILE A 97 4.10 -2.57 5.43
C ILE A 97 4.29 -2.51 3.91
N ALA A 98 4.43 -1.31 3.34
CA ALA A 98 4.70 -1.16 1.92
C ALA A 98 6.00 -1.87 1.51
N LYS A 99 7.03 -1.74 2.33
CA LYS A 99 8.30 -2.42 2.11
C LYS A 99 8.15 -3.93 2.13
N GLU A 100 7.42 -4.44 3.10
CA GLU A 100 7.15 -5.86 3.23
C GLU A 100 6.39 -6.39 2.01
N LEU A 101 5.39 -5.64 1.54
CA LEU A 101 4.64 -5.99 0.34
C LEU A 101 5.55 -6.03 -0.89
N THR A 102 6.45 -5.07 -1.01
CA THR A 102 7.39 -5.02 -2.14
C THR A 102 8.29 -6.25 -2.15
N THR A 103 8.72 -6.71 -0.97
CA THR A 103 9.62 -7.84 -0.87
C THR A 103 8.93 -9.19 -1.05
N ASN A 104 7.72 -9.34 -0.50
CA ASN A 104 7.08 -10.65 -0.40
C ASN A 104 5.81 -10.79 -1.23
N TYR A 105 4.95 -9.77 -1.21
CA TYR A 105 3.63 -9.85 -1.84
C TYR A 105 3.69 -9.60 -3.34
N ILE A 106 4.38 -8.55 -3.76
CA ILE A 106 4.43 -8.15 -5.17
C ILE A 106 5.00 -9.27 -6.06
N PRO A 107 6.15 -9.90 -5.73
CA PRO A 107 6.65 -10.98 -6.57
C PRO A 107 5.67 -12.15 -6.70
N ARG A 108 4.96 -12.47 -5.61
CA ARG A 108 4.00 -13.57 -5.61
C ARG A 108 2.79 -13.24 -6.45
N GLN A 109 2.26 -12.01 -6.34
CA GLN A 109 1.14 -11.57 -7.14
C GLN A 109 1.50 -11.43 -8.61
N LEU A 110 2.69 -10.93 -8.90
CA LEU A 110 3.17 -10.82 -10.28
C LEU A 110 3.18 -12.19 -10.95
N SER A 111 3.69 -13.21 -10.27
CA SER A 111 3.71 -14.56 -10.77
C SER A 111 2.30 -15.07 -11.09
N ARG A 112 1.33 -14.82 -10.21
CA ARG A 112 -0.06 -15.24 -10.41
C ARG A 112 -0.70 -14.53 -11.59
N ILE A 113 -0.50 -13.22 -11.70
CA ILE A 113 -1.09 -12.42 -12.77
C ILE A 113 -0.52 -12.83 -14.12
N VAL A 114 0.78 -13.00 -14.20
CA VAL A 114 1.43 -13.41 -15.45
C VAL A 114 0.97 -14.81 -15.86
N THR A 115 0.89 -15.73 -14.93
CA THR A 115 0.41 -17.07 -15.19
C THR A 115 -1.03 -17.05 -15.70
N GLY A 116 -1.89 -16.24 -15.09
CA GLY A 116 -3.27 -16.07 -15.53
C GLY A 116 -3.39 -15.49 -16.92
N LYS A 117 -2.50 -14.56 -17.29
CA LYS A 117 -2.52 -13.95 -18.63
C LYS A 117 -2.01 -14.91 -19.70
N GLN A 118 -1.21 -15.89 -19.32
CA GLN A 118 -0.69 -16.88 -20.27
C GLN A 118 -1.69 -18.01 -20.52
N GLY A 119 -2.58 -18.20 -19.60
CA GLY A 119 -3.59 -19.25 -19.69
C GLY A 119 -4.77 -18.80 -20.48
#